data_22baeadb594bee57c6f7c56814b81d32
#
_entry.id   22baeadb594bee57c6f7c56814b81d32
#
_cell.length_a   1.000
_cell.length_b   1.000
_cell.length_c   1.000
_cell.angle_alpha   90.00
_cell.angle_beta   90.00
_cell.angle_gamma   90.00
#
_symmetry.space_group_name_H-M   'P 1'
#
loop_
_entity.id
_entity.type
_entity.pdbx_description
1 polymer ?
#
loop_
_entity_poly.entity_id
_entity_poly.type
_entity_poly.pdbx_seq_one_letter_code
_entity_poly.pdbx_strand_id
1 'polypeptide(L)' 'MAKARDPVCGMTVDTDRAPAKGTYGGEQVYFCAVGCQRKYEATHRPD' A
#
# COMPACT_ATOMS: atom_id res chain seq x y z
N MET A 1 10.79 14.03 -1.52
CA MET A 1 9.52 13.35 -1.66
C MET A 1 9.72 11.98 -2.25
N ALA A 2 9.38 10.98 -1.49
CA ALA A 2 9.56 9.58 -1.92
C ALA A 2 8.29 9.11 -2.62
N LYS A 3 8.48 8.16 -3.53
CA LYS A 3 7.37 7.57 -4.25
C LYS A 3 7.44 6.07 -4.11
N ALA A 4 6.28 5.44 -4.05
CA ALA A 4 6.18 4.00 -3.95
C ALA A 4 5.13 3.54 -4.95
N ARG A 5 5.18 2.25 -5.28
CA ARG A 5 4.22 1.67 -6.21
C ARG A 5 3.17 0.90 -5.43
N ASP A 6 1.91 1.17 -5.78
CA ASP A 6 0.78 0.41 -5.24
C ASP A 6 0.85 -1.02 -5.78
N PRO A 7 0.94 -2.04 -4.91
CA PRO A 7 1.06 -3.42 -5.37
C PRO A 7 -0.25 -3.99 -5.93
N VAL A 8 -1.36 -3.29 -5.71
CA VAL A 8 -2.66 -3.78 -6.19
C VAL A 8 -2.97 -3.22 -7.57
N CYS A 9 -2.91 -1.90 -7.73
CA CYS A 9 -3.22 -1.29 -9.01
C CYS A 9 -1.99 -0.90 -9.82
N GLY A 10 -0.80 -0.98 -9.25
CA GLY A 10 0.44 -0.71 -9.96
C GLY A 10 0.73 0.75 -10.21
N MET A 11 -0.04 1.64 -9.62
CA MET A 11 0.17 3.07 -9.81
C MET A 11 1.19 3.59 -8.82
N THR A 12 1.93 4.61 -9.24
CA THR A 12 2.89 5.27 -8.37
C THR A 12 2.16 6.24 -7.45
N VAL A 13 2.44 6.14 -6.15
CA VAL A 13 1.86 7.04 -5.16
C VAL A 13 2.97 7.75 -4.41
N ASP A 14 2.65 8.96 -3.96
CA ASP A 14 3.57 9.76 -3.17
C ASP A 14 3.46 9.27 -1.72
N THR A 15 4.57 8.83 -1.14
CA THR A 15 4.55 8.26 0.22
C THR A 15 4.09 9.27 1.26
N ASP A 16 4.28 10.56 1.00
CA ASP A 16 3.83 11.60 1.93
C ASP A 16 2.33 11.84 1.84
N ARG A 17 1.72 11.44 0.72
CA ARG A 17 0.30 11.71 0.46
C ARG A 17 -0.53 10.45 0.29
N ALA A 18 0.09 9.28 0.39
CA ALA A 18 -0.63 8.03 0.20
C ALA A 18 -1.84 7.97 1.14
N PRO A 19 -3.06 7.80 0.61
CA PRO A 19 -4.25 7.77 1.44
C PRO A 19 -4.33 6.51 2.31
N ALA A 20 -3.58 5.49 1.95
CA ALA A 20 -3.53 4.26 2.73
C ALA A 20 -2.12 3.72 2.73
N LYS A 21 -1.73 3.12 3.85
CA LYS A 21 -0.42 2.49 3.97
C LYS A 21 -0.49 1.44 5.06
N GLY A 22 0.43 0.48 5.03
CA GLY A 22 0.48 -0.54 6.05
C GLY A 22 1.83 -1.22 6.04
N THR A 23 2.11 -1.99 7.11
CA THR A 23 3.34 -2.76 7.22
C THR A 23 2.97 -4.24 7.21
N TYR A 24 3.58 -4.98 6.31
CA TYR A 24 3.27 -6.40 6.13
C TYR A 24 4.58 -7.17 6.06
N GLY A 25 4.79 -8.08 7.00
CA GLY A 25 5.99 -8.87 7.03
C GLY A 25 7.25 -8.03 7.18
N GLY A 26 7.18 -6.90 7.90
CA GLY A 26 8.32 -6.01 8.09
C GLY A 26 8.54 -5.05 6.93
N GLU A 27 7.70 -5.09 5.90
CA GLU A 27 7.83 -4.24 4.74
C GLU A 27 6.71 -3.23 4.69
N GLN A 28 7.06 -1.96 4.48
CA GLN A 28 6.06 -0.90 4.42
C GLN A 28 5.52 -0.77 2.98
N VAL A 29 4.20 -0.78 2.86
CA VAL A 29 3.53 -0.76 1.57
C VAL A 29 2.58 0.43 1.53
N TYR A 30 2.48 1.08 0.38
CA TYR A 30 1.61 2.23 0.18
C TYR A 30 0.58 1.92 -0.89
N PHE A 31 -0.59 2.52 -0.76
CA PHE A 31 -1.71 2.25 -1.66
C PHE A 31 -2.31 3.55 -2.17
N CYS A 32 -2.85 3.50 -3.37
CA CYS A 32 -3.49 4.67 -3.96
C CYS A 32 -4.88 4.91 -3.37
N ALA A 33 -5.46 3.92 -2.70
CA ALA A 33 -6.76 4.05 -2.07
C ALA A 33 -6.92 2.99 -0.99
N VAL A 34 -7.82 3.25 -0.05
CA VAL A 34 -8.11 2.30 1.03
C VAL A 34 -8.63 0.97 0.48
N GLY A 35 -9.40 1.03 -0.61
CA GLY A 35 -9.87 -0.18 -1.26
C GLY A 35 -8.75 -1.09 -1.73
N CYS A 36 -7.66 -0.51 -2.22
CA CYS A 36 -6.49 -1.29 -2.62
C CYS A 36 -5.83 -1.94 -1.40
N GLN A 37 -5.77 -1.22 -0.29
CA GLN A 37 -5.22 -1.78 0.93
C GLN A 37 -6.02 -2.98 1.40
N ARG A 38 -7.33 -2.89 1.34
CA ARG A 38 -8.19 -4.00 1.75
C ARG A 38 -8.01 -5.22 0.85
N LYS A 39 -7.86 -5.01 -0.44
CA LYS A 39 -7.61 -6.10 -1.37
C LYS A 39 -6.28 -6.76 -1.08
N TYR A 40 -5.27 -5.95 -0.79
CA TYR A 40 -3.95 -6.48 -0.48
C TYR A 40 -4.00 -7.30 0.81
N GLU A 41 -4.69 -6.80 1.83
CA GLU A 41 -4.79 -7.50 3.10
C GLU A 41 -5.56 -8.81 2.99
N ALA A 42 -6.47 -8.91 2.03
CA ALA A 42 -7.20 -10.14 1.81
C ALA A 42 -6.28 -11.28 1.38
N THR A 43 -5.18 -10.95 0.70
CA THR A 43 -4.22 -11.95 0.22
C THR A 43 -2.91 -11.95 1.00
N HIS A 44 -2.60 -10.85 1.69
CA HIS A 44 -1.34 -10.69 2.42
C HIS A 44 -1.64 -10.22 3.84
N ARG A 45 -2.28 -11.06 4.62
CA ARG A 45 -2.68 -10.67 5.96
C ARG A 45 -1.47 -10.44 6.85
N PRO A 46 -1.46 -9.36 7.61
CA PRO A 46 -0.45 -9.18 8.64
C PRO A 46 -0.75 -10.15 9.77
N ASP A 47 0.26 -10.77 10.28
CA ASP A 47 0.09 -11.67 11.43
C ASP A 47 0.14 -10.90 12.73
#